data_004c932b3d9ae0aab82350a74db419e3
#
_entry.id   004c932b3d9ae0aab82350a74db419e3
#
_cell.length_a   1.000
_cell.length_b   1.000
_cell.length_c   1.000
_cell.angle_alpha   90.00
_cell.angle_beta   90.00
_cell.angle_gamma   90.00
#
_symmetry.space_group_name_H-M   'P 1'
#
loop_
_entity.id
_entity.type
_entity.pdbx_description
1 polymer ?
#
loop_
_entity_poly.entity_id
_entity_poly.type
_entity_poly.pdbx_seq_one_letter_code
_entity_poly.pdbx_strand_id
1 'polypeptide(L)'
;MAINAINAVNVNYQPQKIENKKEISNPIVSAPKMPTTQAGVALKAYFLGGQAVSFKGKPCSTGDFEPKKLDDVPCCCCGDRMIRGVEMPNVVDSFAQLKGNALADKIEKDKDYFRANQRVVASLIADEARKDDALDVAGALEKVKSNLPEKVQNYCKNVLNNVNKAAIEAYGDEQNPMSAAVFEEMERVSKGKMARIPFTAKLEAAKGDLTKGQYEKVLDAAREMPEGFNAVSKIVNKTKGGNSSEAIMRRLLQGALSTAEHVHPHSLGGPNNTSNYLAECALCNNPRGSMSYAEWLKVHPEYPIKVQHHIEYIEQQIVDGKISSDYDDYPIDIRETMTKESNGAMVLKVLNPEKIQELREQKMAGKEVNVSEVTKEIYGDDSEENAAA
;
A
#
# COMPACT_ATOMS: atom_id res chain seq x y z
N MET A 1 17.73 -35.36 21.40
CA MET A 1 17.26 -34.08 22.00
C MET A 1 15.86 -33.84 21.53
N ALA A 2 14.91 -33.78 22.46
CA ALA A 2 13.48 -33.72 22.15
C ALA A 2 13.04 -32.29 21.89
N ILE A 3 12.33 -32.07 20.75
CA ILE A 3 11.69 -30.80 20.40
C ILE A 3 10.25 -30.86 20.96
N ASN A 4 9.94 -29.94 21.85
CA ASN A 4 8.62 -29.83 22.48
C ASN A 4 7.57 -29.33 21.47
N ALA A 5 6.47 -30.07 21.38
CA ALA A 5 5.27 -29.70 20.65
C ALA A 5 4.53 -28.59 21.40
N ILE A 6 4.19 -27.50 20.72
CA ILE A 6 3.32 -26.43 21.23
C ILE A 6 1.86 -26.85 20.96
N ASN A 7 1.10 -27.02 22.02
CA ASN A 7 -0.33 -27.37 22.00
C ASN A 7 -1.15 -26.16 21.47
N ALA A 8 -1.97 -26.42 20.45
CA ALA A 8 -3.00 -25.51 19.99
C ALA A 8 -4.19 -25.53 20.95
N VAL A 9 -4.50 -24.41 21.57
CA VAL A 9 -5.71 -24.22 22.40
C VAL A 9 -6.88 -23.86 21.47
N ASN A 10 -7.84 -24.79 21.37
CA ASN A 10 -9.13 -24.55 20.73
C ASN A 10 -10.04 -23.78 21.68
N VAL A 11 -10.35 -22.53 21.39
CA VAL A 11 -11.34 -21.73 22.11
C VAL A 11 -12.64 -21.72 21.32
N ASN A 12 -13.62 -22.48 21.80
CA ASN A 12 -15.01 -22.46 21.32
C ASN A 12 -15.71 -21.19 21.82
N TYR A 13 -16.10 -20.33 20.89
CA TYR A 13 -16.86 -19.11 21.16
C TYR A 13 -18.36 -19.36 20.89
N GLN A 14 -19.18 -19.33 21.90
CA GLN A 14 -20.65 -19.29 21.78
C GLN A 14 -21.13 -17.83 21.95
N PRO A 15 -22.02 -17.31 21.07
CA PRO A 15 -22.53 -15.95 21.20
C PRO A 15 -23.62 -15.88 22.27
N GLN A 16 -23.44 -15.02 23.26
CA GLN A 16 -24.48 -14.66 24.22
C GLN A 16 -25.44 -13.63 23.62
N LYS A 17 -26.74 -13.89 23.76
CA LYS A 17 -27.83 -12.95 23.49
C LYS A 17 -27.77 -11.78 24.48
N ILE A 18 -27.72 -10.55 23.93
CA ILE A 18 -27.83 -9.33 24.73
C ILE A 18 -29.31 -8.90 24.74
N GLU A 19 -29.93 -8.94 25.91
CA GLU A 19 -31.22 -8.31 26.19
C GLU A 19 -31.04 -6.82 26.51
N ASN A 20 -31.87 -5.99 25.90
CA ASN A 20 -31.93 -4.53 26.12
C ASN A 20 -32.42 -4.21 27.54
N LYS A 21 -31.67 -3.45 28.32
CA LYS A 21 -32.16 -2.69 29.50
C LYS A 21 -31.61 -1.28 29.54
N LYS A 22 -32.58 -0.39 29.67
CA LYS A 22 -32.71 1.04 30.01
C LYS A 22 -31.48 1.81 30.54
N GLU A 23 -31.46 3.07 30.10
CA GLU A 23 -30.65 4.21 30.52
C GLU A 23 -30.47 4.35 32.04
N ILE A 24 -29.21 4.57 32.45
CA ILE A 24 -28.87 5.24 33.72
C ILE A 24 -27.64 6.13 33.49
N SER A 25 -27.73 7.33 34.06
CA SER A 25 -26.81 8.46 34.00
C SER A 25 -25.37 8.19 34.41
N ASN A 26 -24.45 8.88 33.73
CA ASN A 26 -22.99 8.86 33.93
C ASN A 26 -22.51 9.24 35.33
N PRO A 27 -21.38 8.62 35.74
CA PRO A 27 -20.29 9.40 36.30
C PRO A 27 -18.98 9.19 35.48
N ILE A 28 -18.21 10.26 35.42
CA ILE A 28 -16.88 10.33 34.81
C ILE A 28 -15.98 9.28 35.47
N VAL A 29 -15.60 8.24 34.68
CA VAL A 29 -14.62 7.26 35.11
C VAL A 29 -13.38 7.41 34.22
N SER A 30 -12.23 7.58 34.87
CA SER A 30 -10.89 7.65 34.32
C SER A 30 -10.66 6.54 33.28
N ALA A 31 -10.03 6.90 32.15
CA ALA A 31 -9.70 5.99 31.07
C ALA A 31 -8.95 4.73 31.53
N PRO A 32 -9.40 3.53 31.16
CA PRO A 32 -8.68 2.31 31.49
C PRO A 32 -7.39 2.22 30.67
N LYS A 33 -6.30 1.80 31.32
CA LYS A 33 -5.05 1.43 30.66
C LYS A 33 -5.32 0.34 29.66
N MET A 34 -5.04 0.56 28.39
CA MET A 34 -5.24 -0.38 27.30
C MET A 34 -4.27 -1.58 27.43
N PRO A 35 -4.75 -2.81 27.28
CA PRO A 35 -3.85 -3.98 27.27
C PRO A 35 -3.05 -4.02 25.96
N THR A 36 -1.81 -4.45 26.06
CA THR A 36 -0.80 -4.64 24.99
C THR A 36 -1.24 -5.58 23.85
N THR A 37 -2.44 -6.14 23.91
CA THR A 37 -3.03 -7.05 22.90
C THR A 37 -3.69 -6.34 21.71
N GLN A 38 -3.88 -5.02 21.74
CA GLN A 38 -4.55 -4.32 20.63
C GLN A 38 -3.68 -4.15 19.37
N ALA A 39 -2.37 -4.08 19.51
CA ALA A 39 -1.47 -4.11 18.35
C ALA A 39 -1.62 -5.43 17.56
N GLY A 40 -1.76 -6.55 18.28
CA GLY A 40 -2.04 -7.86 17.68
C GLY A 40 -3.42 -7.96 17.01
N VAL A 41 -4.42 -7.21 17.49
CA VAL A 41 -5.79 -7.19 16.91
C VAL A 41 -5.83 -6.30 15.66
N ALA A 42 -5.14 -5.17 15.66
CA ALA A 42 -5.00 -4.32 14.48
C ALA A 42 -4.24 -5.03 13.34
N LEU A 43 -3.13 -5.72 13.66
CA LEU A 43 -2.44 -6.61 12.71
C LEU A 43 -3.36 -7.73 12.20
N LYS A 44 -4.15 -8.36 13.09
CA LYS A 44 -5.10 -9.42 12.69
C LYS A 44 -6.21 -8.91 11.77
N ALA A 45 -6.71 -7.69 11.96
CA ALA A 45 -7.69 -7.07 11.07
C ALA A 45 -7.09 -6.76 9.69
N TYR A 46 -5.83 -6.32 9.64
CA TYR A 46 -5.07 -6.08 8.42
C TYR A 46 -4.84 -7.38 7.62
N PHE A 47 -4.51 -8.50 8.33
CA PHE A 47 -4.19 -9.79 7.71
C PHE A 47 -5.40 -10.68 7.43
N LEU A 48 -6.55 -10.46 8.08
CA LEU A 48 -7.74 -11.29 7.89
C LEU A 48 -8.73 -10.72 6.87
N GLY A 49 -8.33 -9.75 6.04
CA GLY A 49 -9.22 -9.11 5.08
C GLY A 49 -10.41 -8.49 5.79
N GLY A 50 -10.11 -7.72 6.83
CA GLY A 50 -11.11 -7.03 7.63
C GLY A 50 -12.09 -6.31 6.72
N GLN A 51 -13.36 -6.36 7.07
CA GLN A 51 -14.39 -5.53 6.45
C GLN A 51 -13.81 -4.12 6.36
N ALA A 52 -13.85 -3.52 5.16
CA ALA A 52 -13.59 -2.11 5.01
C ALA A 52 -14.38 -1.40 6.11
N VAL A 53 -13.68 -0.86 7.10
CA VAL A 53 -14.32 -0.10 8.16
C VAL A 53 -14.96 1.06 7.43
N SER A 54 -16.29 1.03 7.32
CA SER A 54 -17.04 2.13 6.75
C SER A 54 -16.82 3.30 7.69
N PHE A 55 -15.87 4.17 7.34
CA PHE A 55 -15.76 5.45 7.99
C PHE A 55 -17.09 6.16 7.82
N LYS A 56 -17.85 6.31 8.90
CA LYS A 56 -19.03 7.19 8.98
C LYS A 56 -18.63 8.68 9.00
N GLY A 57 -17.35 9.00 8.92
CA GLY A 57 -16.86 10.32 8.58
C GLY A 57 -17.02 10.53 7.06
N LYS A 58 -17.41 11.73 6.63
CA LYS A 58 -17.19 12.13 5.23
C LYS A 58 -15.77 11.70 4.89
N PRO A 59 -15.54 10.96 3.77
CA PRO A 59 -14.18 10.85 3.28
C PRO A 59 -13.65 12.28 3.27
N CYS A 60 -12.47 12.52 3.88
CA CYS A 60 -11.81 13.80 3.70
C CYS A 60 -11.85 14.01 2.21
N SER A 61 -12.65 14.97 1.77
CA SER A 61 -12.77 15.20 0.34
C SER A 61 -11.38 15.60 -0.08
N THR A 62 -10.87 15.02 -1.15
CA THR A 62 -9.65 15.49 -1.80
C THR A 62 -9.73 16.99 -2.17
N GLY A 63 -10.91 17.62 -2.05
CA GLY A 63 -11.11 19.06 -2.02
C GLY A 63 -10.37 19.78 -0.88
N ASP A 64 -10.01 19.09 0.19
CA ASP A 64 -9.20 19.66 1.28
C ASP A 64 -7.70 19.69 0.93
N PHE A 65 -7.26 18.96 -0.11
CA PHE A 65 -5.96 19.10 -0.78
C PHE A 65 -6.00 20.14 -1.91
N GLU A 66 -7.00 21.00 -1.90
CA GLU A 66 -6.91 22.13 -2.84
C GLU A 66 -5.82 23.10 -2.35
N PRO A 67 -4.87 23.37 -3.22
CA PRO A 67 -4.95 23.37 -4.66
C PRO A 67 -4.18 22.21 -5.34
N LYS A 68 -4.91 21.20 -5.73
CA LYS A 68 -4.96 20.68 -7.10
C LYS A 68 -3.78 19.88 -7.65
N LYS A 69 -2.74 19.55 -6.91
CA LYS A 69 -1.68 18.70 -7.49
C LYS A 69 -1.04 17.69 -6.51
N LEU A 70 -1.27 17.81 -5.20
CA LEU A 70 -0.79 16.78 -4.28
C LEU A 70 -1.56 15.46 -4.41
N ASP A 71 -2.75 15.48 -4.98
CA ASP A 71 -3.53 14.28 -5.30
C ASP A 71 -3.09 13.58 -6.60
N ASP A 72 -2.23 14.21 -7.41
CA ASP A 72 -1.56 13.61 -8.56
C ASP A 72 -0.24 12.91 -8.19
N VAL A 73 0.23 13.05 -6.95
CA VAL A 73 1.44 12.38 -6.49
C VAL A 73 1.20 10.91 -6.18
N PRO A 74 2.23 10.04 -6.23
CA PRO A 74 2.10 8.65 -5.81
C PRO A 74 1.80 8.53 -4.32
N CYS A 75 1.22 7.41 -3.91
CA CYS A 75 0.98 7.09 -2.51
C CYS A 75 2.28 7.11 -1.69
N CYS A 76 2.33 7.86 -0.59
CA CYS A 76 3.52 7.96 0.25
C CYS A 76 3.94 6.61 0.88
N CYS A 77 3.02 5.66 1.01
CA CYS A 77 3.29 4.35 1.61
C CYS A 77 3.71 3.29 0.59
N CYS A 78 2.97 3.12 -0.52
CA CYS A 78 3.26 2.05 -1.49
C CYS A 78 3.95 2.54 -2.77
N GLY A 79 4.04 3.86 -2.99
CA GLY A 79 4.60 4.43 -4.21
C GLY A 79 3.72 4.30 -5.46
N ASP A 80 2.60 3.61 -5.36
CA ASP A 80 1.71 3.36 -6.49
C ASP A 80 0.86 4.59 -6.84
N ARG A 81 0.51 4.70 -8.11
CA ARG A 81 -0.38 5.74 -8.64
C ARG A 81 -1.75 5.73 -7.96
N MET A 82 -2.32 6.90 -7.67
CA MET A 82 -3.63 7.05 -7.04
C MET A 82 -4.67 7.58 -8.04
N ILE A 83 -5.95 7.44 -7.67
CA ILE A 83 -7.09 7.95 -8.44
C ILE A 83 -7.80 9.00 -7.57
N ARG A 84 -7.93 10.22 -8.08
CA ARG A 84 -8.71 11.27 -7.42
C ARG A 84 -10.19 10.89 -7.35
N GLY A 85 -10.86 11.27 -6.26
CA GLY A 85 -12.27 10.98 -6.08
C GLY A 85 -13.16 11.47 -7.22
N VAL A 86 -12.84 12.65 -7.75
CA VAL A 86 -13.55 13.25 -8.90
C VAL A 86 -13.30 12.53 -10.23
N GLU A 87 -12.20 11.82 -10.37
CA GLU A 87 -11.83 11.08 -11.58
C GLU A 87 -12.32 9.63 -11.55
N MET A 88 -12.61 9.10 -10.36
CA MET A 88 -12.99 7.70 -10.19
C MET A 88 -14.12 7.24 -11.15
N PRO A 89 -15.20 8.01 -11.39
CA PRO A 89 -16.22 7.62 -12.36
C PRO A 89 -15.65 7.42 -13.78
N ASN A 90 -14.87 8.39 -14.26
CA ASN A 90 -14.29 8.35 -15.61
C ASN A 90 -13.28 7.20 -15.75
N VAL A 91 -12.47 6.95 -14.71
CA VAL A 91 -11.51 5.83 -14.70
C VAL A 91 -12.28 4.51 -14.74
N VAL A 92 -13.31 4.32 -13.90
CA VAL A 92 -14.16 3.12 -13.91
C VAL A 92 -14.77 2.89 -15.30
N ASP A 93 -15.36 3.93 -15.89
CA ASP A 93 -16.02 3.84 -17.19
C ASP A 93 -15.03 3.48 -18.32
N SER A 94 -13.79 3.99 -18.22
CA SER A 94 -12.72 3.69 -19.19
C SER A 94 -12.34 2.21 -19.26
N PHE A 95 -12.62 1.42 -18.22
CA PHE A 95 -12.46 -0.02 -18.21
C PHE A 95 -13.77 -0.74 -18.52
N ALA A 96 -14.87 -0.31 -17.90
CA ALA A 96 -16.15 -1.01 -17.93
C ALA A 96 -16.78 -1.09 -19.34
N GLN A 97 -16.41 -0.15 -20.23
CA GLN A 97 -16.89 -0.12 -21.63
C GLN A 97 -16.07 -1.01 -22.57
N LEU A 98 -14.92 -1.52 -22.11
CA LEU A 98 -14.02 -2.32 -22.94
C LEU A 98 -14.35 -3.82 -22.86
N LYS A 99 -13.93 -4.56 -23.88
CA LYS A 99 -14.07 -6.01 -24.00
C LYS A 99 -12.81 -6.64 -24.58
N GLY A 100 -12.65 -7.93 -24.38
CA GLY A 100 -11.62 -8.74 -25.01
C GLY A 100 -10.21 -8.16 -24.83
N ASN A 101 -9.44 -8.19 -25.91
CA ASN A 101 -8.06 -7.69 -25.91
C ASN A 101 -7.94 -6.23 -25.46
N ALA A 102 -8.88 -5.35 -25.87
CA ALA A 102 -8.83 -3.95 -25.46
C ALA A 102 -8.97 -3.76 -23.94
N LEU A 103 -9.81 -4.57 -23.28
CA LEU A 103 -9.94 -4.60 -21.83
C LEU A 103 -8.63 -5.11 -21.18
N ALA A 104 -8.08 -6.19 -21.68
CA ALA A 104 -6.85 -6.78 -21.14
C ALA A 104 -5.66 -5.82 -21.25
N ASP A 105 -5.48 -5.19 -22.40
CA ASP A 105 -4.39 -4.22 -22.62
C ASP A 105 -4.54 -2.97 -21.73
N LYS A 106 -5.77 -2.53 -21.52
CA LYS A 106 -6.06 -1.42 -20.60
C LYS A 106 -5.72 -1.77 -19.16
N ILE A 107 -6.06 -3.00 -18.70
CA ILE A 107 -5.72 -3.47 -17.36
C ILE A 107 -4.21 -3.54 -17.18
N GLU A 108 -3.47 -4.07 -18.15
CA GLU A 108 -2.00 -4.13 -18.10
C GLU A 108 -1.35 -2.77 -18.09
N LYS A 109 -1.80 -1.87 -18.98
CA LYS A 109 -1.29 -0.51 -19.06
C LYS A 109 -1.44 0.25 -17.75
N ASP A 110 -2.56 0.08 -17.08
CA ASP A 110 -2.92 0.82 -15.87
C ASP A 110 -2.89 -0.08 -14.62
N LYS A 111 -2.05 -1.13 -14.62
CA LYS A 111 -1.94 -2.09 -13.51
C LYS A 111 -1.65 -1.45 -12.16
N ASP A 112 -1.00 -0.28 -12.15
CA ASP A 112 -0.62 0.46 -10.95
C ASP A 112 -1.84 1.05 -10.20
N TYR A 113 -3.01 1.09 -10.84
CA TYR A 113 -4.24 1.42 -10.14
C TYR A 113 -4.81 0.27 -9.31
N PHE A 114 -4.35 -0.97 -9.54
CA PHE A 114 -4.85 -2.11 -8.78
C PHE A 114 -3.91 -2.42 -7.61
N ARG A 115 -4.46 -2.62 -6.43
CA ARG A 115 -3.71 -2.88 -5.20
C ARG A 115 -3.73 -4.35 -4.84
N ALA A 116 -2.58 -4.88 -4.47
CA ALA A 116 -2.45 -6.21 -3.86
C ALA A 116 -3.40 -7.27 -4.48
N ASN A 117 -4.39 -7.76 -3.72
CA ASN A 117 -5.31 -8.80 -4.16
C ASN A 117 -6.23 -8.36 -5.32
N GLN A 118 -6.53 -7.06 -5.45
CA GLN A 118 -7.30 -6.51 -6.57
C GLN A 118 -6.51 -6.64 -7.88
N ARG A 119 -5.19 -6.48 -7.84
CA ARG A 119 -4.31 -6.67 -9.00
C ARG A 119 -4.36 -8.09 -9.51
N VAL A 120 -4.33 -9.07 -8.60
CA VAL A 120 -4.50 -10.49 -8.98
C VAL A 120 -5.81 -10.70 -9.73
N VAL A 121 -6.93 -10.19 -9.19
CA VAL A 121 -8.25 -10.34 -9.82
C VAL A 121 -8.31 -9.63 -11.17
N ALA A 122 -7.75 -8.42 -11.27
CA ALA A 122 -7.68 -7.67 -12.53
C ALA A 122 -6.86 -8.44 -13.59
N SER A 123 -5.70 -9.00 -13.23
CA SER A 123 -4.89 -9.82 -14.12
C SER A 123 -5.64 -11.07 -14.60
N LEU A 124 -6.36 -11.76 -13.70
CA LEU A 124 -7.16 -12.91 -14.08
C LEU A 124 -8.33 -12.53 -15.02
N ILE A 125 -8.94 -11.35 -14.82
CA ILE A 125 -9.95 -10.81 -15.75
C ILE A 125 -9.31 -10.53 -17.12
N ALA A 126 -8.13 -9.93 -17.17
CA ALA A 126 -7.40 -9.68 -18.40
C ALA A 126 -7.07 -10.99 -19.16
N ASP A 127 -6.61 -12.02 -18.43
CA ASP A 127 -6.34 -13.34 -19.01
C ASP A 127 -7.57 -13.99 -19.64
N GLU A 128 -8.74 -13.88 -18.99
CA GLU A 128 -9.99 -14.42 -19.56
C GLU A 128 -10.49 -13.58 -20.74
N ALA A 129 -10.37 -12.24 -20.65
CA ALA A 129 -10.75 -11.34 -21.72
C ALA A 129 -9.91 -11.59 -23.01
N ARG A 130 -8.60 -11.91 -22.89
CA ARG A 130 -7.77 -12.27 -24.05
C ARG A 130 -8.18 -13.55 -24.76
N LYS A 131 -8.91 -14.44 -24.08
CA LYS A 131 -9.37 -15.70 -24.68
C LYS A 131 -10.66 -15.53 -25.48
N ASP A 132 -11.41 -14.46 -25.25
CA ASP A 132 -12.72 -14.23 -25.87
C ASP A 132 -13.00 -12.71 -25.96
N ASP A 133 -12.94 -12.18 -27.19
CA ASP A 133 -13.14 -10.75 -27.48
C ASP A 133 -14.55 -10.22 -27.17
N ALA A 134 -15.52 -11.10 -26.89
CA ALA A 134 -16.86 -10.69 -26.47
C ALA A 134 -16.98 -10.40 -24.98
N LEU A 135 -16.02 -10.87 -24.16
CA LEU A 135 -16.10 -10.72 -22.71
C LEU A 135 -15.82 -9.29 -22.26
N ASP A 136 -16.78 -8.73 -21.55
CA ASP A 136 -16.59 -7.54 -20.71
C ASP A 136 -16.07 -7.93 -19.31
N VAL A 137 -15.88 -6.95 -18.42
CA VAL A 137 -15.38 -7.19 -17.05
C VAL A 137 -16.26 -8.20 -16.30
N ALA A 138 -17.59 -8.10 -16.42
CA ALA A 138 -18.52 -8.96 -15.71
C ALA A 138 -18.44 -10.41 -16.23
N GLY A 139 -18.47 -10.58 -17.55
CA GLY A 139 -18.34 -11.89 -18.20
C GLY A 139 -16.99 -12.55 -17.90
N ALA A 140 -15.90 -11.79 -17.97
CA ALA A 140 -14.56 -12.28 -17.64
C ALA A 140 -14.47 -12.69 -16.16
N LEU A 141 -15.05 -11.91 -15.22
CA LEU A 141 -15.06 -12.28 -13.79
C LEU A 141 -15.83 -13.58 -13.55
N GLU A 142 -16.96 -13.83 -14.25
CA GLU A 142 -17.67 -15.12 -14.13
C GLU A 142 -16.80 -16.29 -14.63
N LYS A 143 -16.00 -16.08 -15.68
CA LYS A 143 -15.02 -17.07 -16.13
C LYS A 143 -13.89 -17.27 -15.11
N VAL A 144 -13.46 -16.20 -14.42
CA VAL A 144 -12.48 -16.31 -13.32
C VAL A 144 -13.02 -17.16 -12.19
N LYS A 145 -14.30 -17.02 -11.80
CA LYS A 145 -14.92 -17.83 -10.74
C LYS A 145 -14.87 -19.32 -11.03
N SER A 146 -15.03 -19.70 -12.30
CA SER A 146 -14.88 -21.09 -12.71
C SER A 146 -13.40 -21.50 -12.57
N ASN A 147 -13.09 -22.38 -11.64
CA ASN A 147 -11.75 -22.87 -11.39
C ASN A 147 -10.77 -21.83 -10.78
N LEU A 148 -11.28 -20.95 -9.93
CA LEU A 148 -10.51 -19.91 -9.25
C LEU A 148 -9.23 -20.42 -8.57
N PRO A 149 -9.22 -21.58 -7.84
CA PRO A 149 -8.02 -22.08 -7.19
C PRO A 149 -6.85 -22.29 -8.15
N GLU A 150 -7.09 -22.96 -9.28
CA GLU A 150 -6.06 -23.23 -10.27
C GLU A 150 -5.54 -21.93 -10.92
N LYS A 151 -6.44 -21.01 -11.26
CA LYS A 151 -6.06 -19.72 -11.87
C LYS A 151 -5.16 -18.91 -10.94
N VAL A 152 -5.52 -18.83 -9.64
CA VAL A 152 -4.70 -18.14 -8.66
C VAL A 152 -3.36 -18.84 -8.45
N GLN A 153 -3.33 -20.17 -8.43
CA GLN A 153 -2.06 -20.93 -8.35
C GLN A 153 -1.15 -20.64 -9.55
N ASN A 154 -1.70 -20.63 -10.77
CA ASN A 154 -0.93 -20.33 -11.97
C ASN A 154 -0.42 -18.90 -11.98
N TYR A 155 -1.25 -17.93 -11.55
CA TYR A 155 -0.81 -16.55 -11.36
C TYR A 155 0.38 -16.48 -10.38
N CYS A 156 0.25 -17.09 -9.20
CA CYS A 156 1.32 -17.10 -8.20
C CYS A 156 2.62 -17.76 -8.72
N LYS A 157 2.53 -18.84 -9.48
CA LYS A 157 3.70 -19.47 -10.10
C LYS A 157 4.41 -18.54 -11.07
N ASN A 158 3.66 -17.78 -11.87
CA ASN A 158 4.23 -16.78 -12.78
C ASN A 158 4.95 -15.66 -12.01
N VAL A 159 4.32 -15.15 -10.93
CA VAL A 159 4.96 -14.17 -10.04
C VAL A 159 6.25 -14.73 -9.44
N LEU A 160 6.21 -15.94 -8.92
CA LEU A 160 7.39 -16.59 -8.31
C LEU A 160 8.52 -16.81 -9.33
N ASN A 161 8.22 -17.10 -10.59
CA ASN A 161 9.21 -17.15 -11.66
C ASN A 161 9.87 -15.77 -11.87
N ASN A 162 9.10 -14.68 -11.84
CA ASN A 162 9.63 -13.32 -11.95
C ASN A 162 10.50 -12.96 -10.73
N VAL A 163 10.08 -13.35 -9.52
CA VAL A 163 10.89 -13.17 -8.29
C VAL A 163 12.22 -13.93 -8.41
N ASN A 164 12.17 -15.18 -8.88
CA ASN A 164 13.38 -15.98 -9.07
C ASN A 164 14.33 -15.32 -10.08
N LYS A 165 13.79 -14.82 -11.20
CA LYS A 165 14.58 -14.10 -12.19
C LYS A 165 15.25 -12.87 -11.60
N ALA A 166 14.52 -12.05 -10.85
CA ALA A 166 15.05 -10.87 -10.17
C ALA A 166 16.12 -11.25 -9.12
N ALA A 167 15.95 -12.38 -8.40
CA ALA A 167 16.93 -12.88 -7.45
C ALA A 167 18.23 -13.33 -8.17
N ILE A 168 18.12 -14.06 -9.28
CA ILE A 168 19.27 -14.46 -10.10
C ILE A 168 20.02 -13.24 -10.65
N GLU A 169 19.30 -12.24 -11.15
CA GLU A 169 19.90 -11.00 -11.63
C GLU A 169 20.61 -10.23 -10.51
N ALA A 170 20.04 -10.22 -9.28
CA ALA A 170 20.63 -9.53 -8.14
C ALA A 170 21.91 -10.21 -7.62
N TYR A 171 21.93 -11.54 -7.58
CA TYR A 171 23.07 -12.32 -7.09
C TYR A 171 24.10 -12.64 -8.18
N GLY A 172 23.72 -12.63 -9.46
CA GLY A 172 24.54 -13.14 -10.55
C GLY A 172 24.72 -14.66 -10.53
N ASP A 173 23.93 -15.41 -9.75
CA ASP A 173 24.01 -16.86 -9.58
C ASP A 173 22.62 -17.48 -9.49
N GLU A 174 22.40 -18.58 -10.21
CA GLU A 174 21.15 -19.34 -10.16
C GLU A 174 20.96 -20.09 -8.82
N GLN A 175 22.05 -20.47 -8.16
CA GLN A 175 22.05 -21.19 -6.89
C GLN A 175 22.21 -20.23 -5.70
N ASN A 176 21.29 -19.29 -5.57
CA ASN A 176 21.31 -18.32 -4.49
C ASN A 176 20.27 -18.62 -3.39
N PRO A 177 20.43 -18.09 -2.16
CA PRO A 177 19.50 -18.36 -1.05
C PRO A 177 18.07 -17.92 -1.32
N MET A 178 17.85 -16.83 -2.08
CA MET A 178 16.52 -16.37 -2.44
C MET A 178 15.82 -17.30 -3.43
N SER A 179 16.55 -17.84 -4.41
CA SER A 179 16.00 -18.86 -5.32
C SER A 179 15.52 -20.09 -4.55
N ALA A 180 16.24 -20.53 -3.52
CA ALA A 180 15.80 -21.62 -2.65
C ALA A 180 14.48 -21.28 -1.94
N ALA A 181 14.34 -20.06 -1.40
CA ALA A 181 13.09 -19.59 -0.77
C ALA A 181 11.92 -19.53 -1.78
N VAL A 182 12.19 -19.12 -3.02
CA VAL A 182 11.18 -19.10 -4.09
C VAL A 182 10.72 -20.53 -4.43
N PHE A 183 11.62 -21.50 -4.58
CA PHE A 183 11.24 -22.89 -4.86
C PHE A 183 10.41 -23.51 -3.75
N GLU A 184 10.74 -23.23 -2.48
CA GLU A 184 9.92 -23.66 -1.34
C GLU A 184 8.50 -23.06 -1.42
N GLU A 185 8.37 -21.78 -1.78
CA GLU A 185 7.06 -21.15 -1.90
C GLU A 185 6.29 -21.69 -3.13
N MET A 186 6.95 -22.01 -4.25
CA MET A 186 6.31 -22.69 -5.39
C MET A 186 5.69 -24.03 -4.98
N GLU A 187 6.38 -24.80 -4.14
CA GLU A 187 5.83 -26.06 -3.61
C GLU A 187 4.60 -25.81 -2.71
N ARG A 188 4.65 -24.76 -1.87
CA ARG A 188 3.51 -24.37 -1.03
C ARG A 188 2.31 -23.94 -1.88
N VAL A 189 2.52 -23.11 -2.89
CA VAL A 189 1.48 -22.66 -3.83
C VAL A 189 0.87 -23.87 -4.55
N SER A 190 1.65 -24.84 -4.98
CA SER A 190 1.17 -26.07 -5.61
C SER A 190 0.28 -26.90 -4.69
N LYS A 191 0.43 -26.76 -3.38
CA LYS A 191 -0.43 -27.37 -2.35
C LYS A 191 -1.60 -26.46 -1.92
N GLY A 192 -1.87 -25.37 -2.65
CA GLY A 192 -2.92 -24.38 -2.32
C GLY A 192 -2.61 -23.48 -1.12
N LYS A 193 -1.36 -23.48 -0.65
CA LYS A 193 -0.90 -22.66 0.48
C LYS A 193 -0.10 -21.49 -0.05
N MET A 194 -0.69 -20.32 -0.13
CA MET A 194 -0.01 -19.10 -0.55
C MET A 194 -0.18 -18.01 0.50
N ALA A 195 0.88 -17.28 0.80
CA ALA A 195 0.83 -16.15 1.74
C ALA A 195 2.03 -15.23 1.50
N ARG A 196 1.79 -14.02 0.99
CA ARG A 196 2.84 -13.05 0.67
C ARG A 196 3.75 -12.73 1.85
N ILE A 197 3.18 -12.48 3.04
CA ILE A 197 3.95 -12.01 4.19
C ILE A 197 4.98 -13.01 4.69
N PRO A 198 4.65 -14.29 4.95
CA PRO A 198 5.66 -15.27 5.29
C PRO A 198 6.71 -15.45 4.17
N PHE A 199 6.32 -15.26 2.92
CA PHE A 199 7.24 -15.36 1.80
C PHE A 199 8.23 -14.19 1.77
N THR A 200 7.75 -12.94 1.92
CA THR A 200 8.65 -11.77 1.97
C THR A 200 9.58 -11.80 3.18
N ALA A 201 9.14 -12.33 4.33
CA ALA A 201 10.00 -12.55 5.49
C ALA A 201 11.12 -13.58 5.22
N LYS A 202 10.85 -14.61 4.40
CA LYS A 202 11.89 -15.54 3.95
C LYS A 202 12.88 -14.90 2.99
N LEU A 203 12.41 -14.06 2.07
CA LEU A 203 13.29 -13.30 1.18
C LEU A 203 14.19 -12.34 1.98
N GLU A 204 13.65 -11.68 3.01
CA GLU A 204 14.44 -10.84 3.92
C GLU A 204 15.53 -11.64 4.62
N ALA A 205 15.20 -12.80 5.17
CA ALA A 205 16.18 -13.69 5.82
C ALA A 205 17.26 -14.24 4.84
N ALA A 206 16.94 -14.29 3.55
CA ALA A 206 17.81 -14.81 2.50
C ALA A 206 18.58 -13.71 1.74
N LYS A 207 18.43 -12.43 2.09
CA LYS A 207 19.00 -11.31 1.32
C LYS A 207 20.53 -11.25 1.33
N GLY A 208 21.19 -11.82 2.36
CA GLY A 208 22.66 -11.83 2.47
C GLY A 208 23.27 -10.44 2.28
N ASP A 209 24.29 -10.36 1.45
CA ASP A 209 25.05 -9.13 1.17
C ASP A 209 24.50 -8.31 -0.01
N LEU A 210 23.25 -8.56 -0.45
CA LEU A 210 22.65 -7.75 -1.50
C LEU A 210 22.56 -6.28 -1.07
N THR A 211 22.92 -5.39 -1.98
CA THR A 211 22.67 -3.96 -1.77
C THR A 211 21.15 -3.70 -1.66
N LYS A 212 20.80 -2.61 -0.99
CA LYS A 212 19.40 -2.20 -0.84
C LYS A 212 18.66 -2.17 -2.19
N GLY A 213 19.26 -1.56 -3.23
CA GLY A 213 18.64 -1.46 -4.55
C GLY A 213 18.48 -2.81 -5.27
N GLN A 214 19.39 -3.77 -5.05
CA GLN A 214 19.24 -5.14 -5.58
C GLN A 214 18.09 -5.86 -4.88
N TYR A 215 18.04 -5.78 -3.55
CA TYR A 215 16.98 -6.40 -2.77
C TYR A 215 15.59 -5.80 -3.05
N GLU A 216 15.49 -4.47 -3.21
CA GLU A 216 14.23 -3.80 -3.56
C GLU A 216 13.64 -4.31 -4.87
N LYS A 217 14.45 -4.58 -5.90
CA LYS A 217 13.99 -5.17 -7.17
C LYS A 217 13.33 -6.54 -6.96
N VAL A 218 13.89 -7.37 -6.09
CA VAL A 218 13.33 -8.69 -5.77
C VAL A 218 12.01 -8.52 -4.99
N LEU A 219 11.98 -7.59 -4.02
CA LEU A 219 10.76 -7.29 -3.27
C LEU A 219 9.64 -6.74 -4.16
N ASP A 220 9.97 -5.88 -5.13
CA ASP A 220 8.97 -5.33 -6.06
C ASP A 220 8.31 -6.45 -6.87
N ALA A 221 9.08 -7.42 -7.35
CA ALA A 221 8.52 -8.60 -8.00
C ALA A 221 7.64 -9.42 -7.02
N ALA A 222 8.05 -9.56 -5.75
CA ALA A 222 7.31 -10.31 -4.74
C ALA A 222 6.02 -9.61 -4.28
N ARG A 223 5.89 -8.27 -4.42
CA ARG A 223 4.67 -7.51 -4.12
C ARG A 223 3.47 -7.90 -4.97
N GLU A 224 3.72 -8.50 -6.13
CA GLU A 224 2.67 -9.05 -7.00
C GLU A 224 1.98 -10.29 -6.40
N MET A 225 2.58 -10.96 -5.42
CA MET A 225 1.95 -12.09 -4.72
C MET A 225 0.71 -11.64 -3.93
N PRO A 226 -0.40 -12.41 -3.97
CA PRO A 226 -1.56 -12.11 -3.14
C PRO A 226 -1.22 -12.31 -1.65
N GLU A 227 -1.97 -11.63 -0.79
CA GLU A 227 -1.90 -11.86 0.66
C GLU A 227 -2.29 -13.29 1.03
N GLY A 228 -3.18 -13.89 0.26
CA GLY A 228 -3.59 -15.28 0.37
C GLY A 228 -4.81 -15.59 -0.50
N PHE A 229 -5.06 -16.88 -0.74
CA PHE A 229 -6.20 -17.32 -1.55
C PHE A 229 -7.54 -16.77 -1.07
N ASN A 230 -7.78 -16.79 0.25
CA ASN A 230 -9.04 -16.30 0.82
C ASN A 230 -9.27 -14.81 0.55
N ALA A 231 -8.24 -13.99 0.49
CA ALA A 231 -8.35 -12.57 0.20
C ALA A 231 -8.79 -12.34 -1.26
N VAL A 232 -8.18 -13.05 -2.20
CA VAL A 232 -8.57 -13.04 -3.62
C VAL A 232 -10.00 -13.56 -3.80
N SER A 233 -10.34 -14.70 -3.19
CA SER A 233 -11.66 -15.32 -3.25
C SER A 233 -12.77 -14.40 -2.73
N LYS A 234 -12.51 -13.63 -1.65
CA LYS A 234 -13.46 -12.64 -1.13
C LYS A 234 -13.76 -11.54 -2.14
N ILE A 235 -12.77 -11.07 -2.90
CA ILE A 235 -12.96 -10.04 -3.92
C ILE A 235 -13.80 -10.59 -5.08
N VAL A 236 -13.41 -11.76 -5.58
CA VAL A 236 -14.09 -12.43 -6.72
C VAL A 236 -15.56 -12.74 -6.40
N ASN A 237 -15.85 -13.19 -5.18
CA ASN A 237 -17.20 -13.59 -4.77
C ASN A 237 -18.03 -12.46 -4.15
N LYS A 238 -17.50 -11.23 -4.09
CA LYS A 238 -18.23 -10.09 -3.51
C LYS A 238 -19.33 -9.62 -4.45
N THR A 239 -20.58 -9.73 -4.00
CA THR A 239 -21.78 -9.30 -4.75
C THR A 239 -22.34 -7.95 -4.29
N LYS A 240 -21.94 -7.49 -3.08
CA LYS A 240 -22.41 -6.20 -2.53
C LYS A 240 -21.98 -5.04 -3.46
N GLY A 241 -22.94 -4.22 -3.86
CA GLY A 241 -22.71 -3.11 -4.78
C GLY A 241 -23.00 -3.45 -6.26
N GLY A 242 -23.47 -4.68 -6.55
CA GLY A 242 -23.83 -5.12 -7.90
C GLY A 242 -22.71 -5.89 -8.60
N ASN A 243 -23.08 -6.49 -9.75
CA ASN A 243 -22.18 -7.31 -10.59
C ASN A 243 -22.07 -6.75 -12.02
N SER A 244 -22.45 -5.50 -12.27
CA SER A 244 -22.14 -4.85 -13.54
C SER A 244 -20.63 -4.60 -13.68
N SER A 245 -20.16 -4.42 -14.91
CA SER A 245 -18.76 -4.12 -15.19
C SER A 245 -18.27 -2.90 -14.40
N GLU A 246 -19.09 -1.83 -14.29
CA GLU A 246 -18.77 -0.62 -13.51
C GLU A 246 -18.67 -0.92 -12.01
N ALA A 247 -19.61 -1.71 -11.48
CA ALA A 247 -19.61 -2.05 -10.04
C ALA A 247 -18.39 -2.90 -9.67
N ILE A 248 -17.98 -3.81 -10.55
CA ILE A 248 -16.79 -4.65 -10.36
C ILE A 248 -15.54 -3.78 -10.43
N MET A 249 -15.39 -2.97 -11.49
CA MET A 249 -14.23 -2.10 -11.65
C MET A 249 -14.10 -1.10 -10.50
N ARG A 250 -15.20 -0.49 -10.06
CA ARG A 250 -15.18 0.41 -8.88
C ARG A 250 -14.65 -0.29 -7.63
N ARG A 251 -15.02 -1.55 -7.40
CA ARG A 251 -14.50 -2.34 -6.26
C ARG A 251 -13.01 -2.66 -6.40
N LEU A 252 -12.54 -2.95 -7.61
CA LEU A 252 -11.14 -3.25 -7.87
C LEU A 252 -10.25 -2.02 -7.74
N LEU A 253 -10.75 -0.86 -8.15
CA LEU A 253 -10.03 0.42 -8.13
C LEU A 253 -10.12 1.16 -6.79
N GLN A 254 -11.06 0.81 -5.90
CA GLN A 254 -11.30 1.53 -4.65
C GLN A 254 -10.06 1.63 -3.76
N GLY A 255 -9.18 0.63 -3.78
CA GLY A 255 -7.93 0.65 -3.02
C GLY A 255 -6.97 1.75 -3.45
N ALA A 256 -7.05 2.20 -4.72
CA ALA A 256 -6.22 3.26 -5.27
C ALA A 256 -6.78 4.67 -5.07
N LEU A 257 -7.97 4.81 -4.47
CA LEU A 257 -8.55 6.12 -4.21
C LEU A 257 -7.59 6.97 -3.39
N SER A 258 -7.28 8.17 -3.87
CA SER A 258 -6.46 9.14 -3.14
C SER A 258 -7.20 9.60 -1.90
N THR A 259 -6.53 9.58 -0.76
CA THR A 259 -7.03 10.01 0.53
C THR A 259 -6.00 10.89 1.23
N ALA A 260 -6.47 11.77 2.11
CA ALA A 260 -5.61 12.52 3.00
C ALA A 260 -5.33 11.67 4.25
N GLU A 261 -4.09 11.26 4.42
CA GLU A 261 -3.63 10.64 5.66
C GLU A 261 -3.30 11.73 6.66
N HIS A 262 -4.02 11.76 7.80
CA HIS A 262 -3.75 12.71 8.86
C HIS A 262 -2.53 12.29 9.68
N VAL A 263 -1.44 13.04 9.63
CA VAL A 263 -0.24 12.78 10.43
C VAL A 263 -0.61 12.76 11.92
N HIS A 264 -1.26 13.82 12.44
CA HIS A 264 -1.96 13.78 13.72
C HIS A 264 -3.42 13.35 13.47
N PRO A 265 -3.88 12.21 14.01
CA PRO A 265 -5.20 11.67 13.69
C PRO A 265 -6.33 12.65 13.96
N HIS A 266 -7.24 12.80 13.00
CA HIS A 266 -8.40 13.69 13.17
C HIS A 266 -9.25 13.32 14.39
N SER A 267 -9.43 12.05 14.69
CA SER A 267 -10.13 11.55 15.86
C SER A 267 -9.50 11.96 17.21
N LEU A 268 -8.22 12.36 17.19
CA LEU A 268 -7.47 12.87 18.34
C LEU A 268 -7.32 14.40 18.31
N GLY A 269 -8.02 15.08 17.40
CA GLY A 269 -8.01 16.55 17.29
C GLY A 269 -7.05 17.10 16.23
N GLY A 270 -6.50 16.24 15.37
CA GLY A 270 -5.64 16.66 14.27
C GLY A 270 -6.35 17.62 13.32
N PRO A 271 -5.67 18.70 12.89
CA PRO A 271 -6.27 19.72 12.03
C PRO A 271 -6.51 19.20 10.62
N ASN A 272 -7.55 19.74 9.97
CA ASN A 272 -7.84 19.49 8.55
C ASN A 272 -7.14 20.54 7.68
N ASN A 273 -5.83 20.46 7.56
CA ASN A 273 -5.04 21.33 6.71
C ASN A 273 -3.83 20.61 6.13
N THR A 274 -3.15 21.22 5.16
CA THR A 274 -2.03 20.64 4.42
C THR A 274 -0.83 20.30 5.31
N SER A 275 -0.58 21.05 6.37
CA SER A 275 0.51 20.77 7.32
C SER A 275 0.34 19.47 8.12
N ASN A 276 -0.86 18.83 8.01
CA ASN A 276 -1.21 17.59 8.69
C ASN A 276 -1.57 16.46 7.72
N TYR A 277 -1.40 16.63 6.41
CA TYR A 277 -1.83 15.65 5.43
C TYR A 277 -0.66 15.07 4.63
N LEU A 278 -0.64 13.75 4.49
CA LEU A 278 0.12 13.04 3.48
C LEU A 278 -0.83 12.46 2.43
N ALA A 279 -0.39 12.45 1.18
CA ALA A 279 -1.14 11.80 0.10
C ALA A 279 -0.96 10.29 0.19
N GLU A 280 -2.03 9.57 0.52
CA GLU A 280 -2.00 8.13 0.70
C GLU A 280 -3.21 7.46 0.05
N CYS A 281 -3.01 6.27 -0.52
CA CYS A 281 -4.14 5.55 -1.09
C CYS A 281 -5.02 4.92 0.00
N ALA A 282 -6.30 4.73 -0.30
CA ALA A 282 -7.27 4.21 0.68
C ALA A 282 -6.88 2.84 1.28
N LEU A 283 -6.12 2.02 0.54
CA LEU A 283 -5.65 0.73 1.07
C LEU A 283 -4.56 0.93 2.14
N CYS A 284 -3.63 1.86 1.92
CA CYS A 284 -2.53 2.12 2.86
C CYS A 284 -2.98 2.92 4.07
N ASN A 285 -3.84 3.92 3.89
CA ASN A 285 -4.34 4.80 4.96
C ASN A 285 -5.19 4.03 5.99
N ASN A 286 -6.11 3.16 5.54
CA ASN A 286 -7.06 2.50 6.44
C ASN A 286 -6.43 1.72 7.63
N PRO A 287 -5.30 1.01 7.48
CA PRO A 287 -4.74 0.18 8.56
C PRO A 287 -4.23 0.96 9.76
N ARG A 288 -3.67 2.17 9.56
CA ARG A 288 -3.18 2.96 10.67
C ARG A 288 -4.34 3.47 11.55
N GLY A 289 -5.43 3.89 10.95
CA GLY A 289 -6.59 4.41 11.65
C GLY A 289 -6.23 5.59 12.56
N SER A 290 -6.50 5.48 13.86
CA SER A 290 -6.15 6.49 14.86
C SER A 290 -4.86 6.19 15.62
N MET A 291 -4.05 5.24 15.19
CA MET A 291 -2.77 4.92 15.81
C MET A 291 -1.81 6.10 15.64
N SER A 292 -1.09 6.48 16.70
CA SER A 292 -0.04 7.49 16.61
C SER A 292 1.12 7.03 15.71
N TYR A 293 1.87 7.96 15.12
CA TYR A 293 3.06 7.57 14.36
C TYR A 293 4.12 6.89 15.22
N ALA A 294 4.27 7.29 16.47
CA ALA A 294 5.18 6.62 17.39
C ALA A 294 4.85 5.13 17.62
N GLU A 295 3.57 4.77 17.55
CA GLU A 295 3.14 3.35 17.64
C GLU A 295 3.23 2.66 16.26
N TRP A 296 2.85 3.37 15.19
CA TRP A 296 2.88 2.87 13.83
C TRP A 296 4.30 2.46 13.40
N LEU A 297 5.30 3.26 13.70
CA LEU A 297 6.71 2.98 13.37
C LEU A 297 7.28 1.74 14.06
N LYS A 298 6.73 1.33 15.21
CA LYS A 298 7.16 0.07 15.87
C LYS A 298 6.81 -1.17 15.08
N VAL A 299 5.77 -1.11 14.25
CA VAL A 299 5.29 -2.24 13.43
C VAL A 299 5.59 -2.04 11.94
N HIS A 300 6.00 -0.83 11.56
CA HIS A 300 6.35 -0.44 10.19
C HIS A 300 7.67 0.35 10.16
N PRO A 301 8.80 -0.26 10.51
CA PRO A 301 10.10 0.43 10.55
C PRO A 301 10.57 0.93 9.17
N GLU A 302 10.02 0.40 8.08
CA GLU A 302 10.30 0.84 6.72
C GLU A 302 9.59 2.15 6.33
N TYR A 303 8.62 2.61 7.14
CA TYR A 303 7.77 3.75 6.79
C TYR A 303 8.54 5.09 6.66
N PRO A 304 9.52 5.42 7.53
CA PRO A 304 10.29 6.66 7.41
C PRO A 304 10.96 6.84 6.03
N ILE A 305 11.54 5.78 5.50
CA ILE A 305 12.22 5.81 4.19
C ILE A 305 11.20 6.10 3.07
N LYS A 306 10.02 5.49 3.14
CA LYS A 306 8.97 5.71 2.13
C LYS A 306 8.45 7.14 2.15
N VAL A 307 8.20 7.70 3.33
CA VAL A 307 7.77 9.09 3.45
C VAL A 307 8.88 10.05 3.04
N GLN A 308 10.14 9.76 3.34
CA GLN A 308 11.29 10.55 2.87
C GLN A 308 11.30 10.63 1.33
N HIS A 309 11.23 9.50 0.64
CA HIS A 309 11.18 9.47 -0.82
C HIS A 309 9.95 10.21 -1.39
N HIS A 310 8.82 10.14 -0.69
CA HIS A 310 7.62 10.87 -1.09
C HIS A 310 7.81 12.39 -0.97
N ILE A 311 8.43 12.87 0.09
CA ILE A 311 8.73 14.30 0.27
C ILE A 311 9.73 14.78 -0.78
N GLU A 312 10.81 14.05 -1.02
CA GLU A 312 11.78 14.35 -2.09
C GLU A 312 11.10 14.41 -3.47
N TYR A 313 10.15 13.48 -3.73
CA TYR A 313 9.35 13.54 -4.97
C TYR A 313 8.53 14.82 -5.06
N ILE A 314 7.88 15.24 -3.96
CA ILE A 314 7.09 16.49 -3.93
C ILE A 314 8.00 17.70 -4.15
N GLU A 315 9.14 17.78 -3.47
CA GLU A 315 10.13 18.85 -3.67
C GLU A 315 10.60 18.90 -5.13
N GLN A 316 10.85 17.73 -5.76
CA GLN A 316 11.17 17.68 -7.19
C GLN A 316 10.03 18.22 -8.07
N GLN A 317 8.78 17.91 -7.75
CA GLN A 317 7.63 18.44 -8.51
C GLN A 317 7.46 19.96 -8.31
N ILE A 318 7.81 20.45 -7.13
CA ILE A 318 7.86 21.90 -6.82
C ILE A 318 8.97 22.58 -7.66
N VAL A 319 10.17 22.01 -7.69
CA VAL A 319 11.30 22.51 -8.49
C VAL A 319 10.98 22.46 -9.98
N ASP A 320 10.32 21.43 -10.46
CA ASP A 320 9.88 21.28 -11.86
C ASP A 320 8.71 22.22 -12.24
N GLY A 321 8.17 22.99 -11.30
CA GLY A 321 7.03 23.88 -11.52
C GLY A 321 5.70 23.16 -11.77
N LYS A 322 5.63 21.87 -11.44
CA LYS A 322 4.41 21.05 -11.56
C LYS A 322 3.49 21.22 -10.35
N ILE A 323 4.02 21.52 -9.20
CA ILE A 323 3.31 21.92 -7.98
C ILE A 323 3.51 23.43 -7.78
N SER A 324 2.45 24.13 -7.35
CA SER A 324 2.49 25.58 -7.12
C SER A 324 3.47 25.96 -6.01
N SER A 325 4.07 27.15 -6.10
CA SER A 325 4.90 27.75 -5.04
C SER A 325 4.15 27.97 -3.71
N ASP A 326 2.83 27.94 -3.73
CA ASP A 326 2.03 28.00 -2.49
C ASP A 326 2.30 26.79 -1.55
N TYR A 327 3.03 25.78 -2.02
CA TYR A 327 3.42 24.58 -1.28
C TYR A 327 4.90 24.50 -0.93
N ASP A 328 5.67 25.56 -1.11
CA ASP A 328 7.09 25.55 -0.80
C ASP A 328 7.36 25.21 0.68
N ASP A 329 6.46 25.62 1.58
CA ASP A 329 6.55 25.31 3.01
C ASP A 329 5.99 23.91 3.39
N TYR A 330 5.25 23.25 2.50
CA TYR A 330 4.61 21.96 2.78
C TYR A 330 5.58 20.88 3.28
N PRO A 331 6.77 20.64 2.68
CA PRO A 331 7.72 19.65 3.19
C PRO A 331 8.19 19.95 4.61
N ILE A 332 8.38 21.24 4.95
CA ILE A 332 8.80 21.70 6.27
C ILE A 332 7.70 21.45 7.30
N ASP A 333 6.46 21.84 6.98
CA ASP A 333 5.29 21.63 7.83
C ASP A 333 5.10 20.15 8.16
N ILE A 334 5.20 19.28 7.15
CA ILE A 334 5.09 17.84 7.34
C ILE A 334 6.24 17.30 8.18
N ARG A 335 7.48 17.74 7.97
CA ARG A 335 8.63 17.36 8.82
C ARG A 335 8.37 17.70 10.28
N GLU A 336 7.89 18.90 10.59
CA GLU A 336 7.63 19.34 11.95
C GLU A 336 6.53 18.50 12.60
N THR A 337 5.43 18.28 11.88
CA THR A 337 4.31 17.46 12.36
C THR A 337 4.73 16.01 12.56
N MET A 338 5.45 15.41 11.61
CA MET A 338 5.95 14.02 11.72
C MET A 338 6.94 13.85 12.86
N THR A 339 7.88 14.78 13.04
CA THR A 339 8.84 14.76 14.15
C THR A 339 8.10 14.76 15.49
N LYS A 340 7.10 15.62 15.65
CA LYS A 340 6.27 15.70 16.85
C LYS A 340 5.49 14.41 17.10
N GLU A 341 4.75 13.93 16.09
CA GLU A 341 3.85 12.78 16.23
C GLU A 341 4.59 11.44 16.35
N SER A 342 5.83 11.38 15.92
CA SER A 342 6.71 10.23 16.10
C SER A 342 7.54 10.27 17.38
N ASN A 343 7.40 11.32 18.21
CA ASN A 343 8.26 11.59 19.37
C ASN A 343 9.76 11.68 18.99
N GLY A 344 10.06 12.26 17.84
CA GLY A 344 11.43 12.41 17.33
C GLY A 344 12.01 11.15 16.66
N ALA A 345 11.25 10.04 16.60
CA ALA A 345 11.72 8.82 15.94
C ALA A 345 11.77 8.95 14.41
N MET A 346 11.14 9.98 13.84
CA MET A 346 11.14 10.26 12.41
C MET A 346 11.38 11.75 12.16
N VAL A 347 12.55 12.06 11.64
CA VAL A 347 12.95 13.41 11.24
C VAL A 347 13.21 13.39 9.73
N LEU A 348 12.34 14.04 8.96
CA LEU A 348 12.49 14.11 7.51
C LEU A 348 13.60 15.08 7.13
N LYS A 349 14.40 14.72 6.13
CA LYS A 349 15.39 15.56 5.48
C LYS A 349 14.67 16.37 4.39
N VAL A 350 14.53 17.67 4.58
CA VAL A 350 13.78 18.55 3.65
C VAL A 350 14.64 19.75 3.28
N LEU A 351 14.53 20.22 2.05
CA LEU A 351 15.20 21.41 1.59
C LEU A 351 14.52 22.67 2.17
N ASN A 352 15.28 23.69 2.45
CA ASN A 352 14.70 24.98 2.84
C ASN A 352 14.16 25.74 1.61
N PRO A 353 13.25 26.72 1.77
CA PRO A 353 12.65 27.44 0.66
C PRO A 353 13.66 28.17 -0.24
N GLU A 354 14.75 28.68 0.35
CA GLU A 354 15.82 29.35 -0.40
C GLU A 354 16.51 28.36 -1.35
N LYS A 355 16.76 27.13 -0.88
CA LYS A 355 17.37 26.08 -1.72
C LYS A 355 16.42 25.61 -2.81
N ILE A 356 15.15 25.47 -2.51
CA ILE A 356 14.10 25.14 -3.51
C ILE A 356 14.07 26.23 -4.61
N GLN A 357 14.11 27.51 -4.22
CA GLN A 357 14.13 28.61 -5.17
C GLN A 357 15.39 28.61 -6.04
N GLU A 358 16.56 28.38 -5.45
CA GLU A 358 17.84 28.24 -6.18
C GLU A 358 17.76 27.12 -7.24
N LEU A 359 17.20 25.95 -6.87
CA LEU A 359 17.06 24.80 -7.76
C LEU A 359 16.07 25.09 -8.90
N ARG A 360 14.98 25.83 -8.64
CA ARG A 360 14.05 26.29 -9.69
C ARG A 360 14.75 27.21 -10.70
N GLU A 361 15.56 28.15 -10.24
CA GLU A 361 16.31 29.06 -11.12
C GLU A 361 17.31 28.26 -11.98
N GLN A 362 18.00 27.28 -11.41
CA GLN A 362 18.87 26.39 -12.17
C GLN A 362 18.10 25.59 -13.22
N LYS A 363 16.92 25.08 -12.88
CA LYS A 363 16.04 24.35 -13.81
C LYS A 363 15.56 25.25 -14.95
N MET A 364 15.15 26.48 -14.65
CA MET A 364 14.75 27.46 -15.66
C MET A 364 15.92 27.85 -16.56
N ALA A 365 17.15 27.83 -16.08
CA ALA A 365 18.37 28.03 -16.86
C ALA A 365 18.78 26.78 -17.69
N GLY A 366 17.94 25.72 -17.72
CA GLY A 366 18.16 24.52 -18.53
C GLY A 366 19.12 23.50 -17.89
N LYS A 367 19.48 23.66 -16.62
CA LYS A 367 20.27 22.65 -15.91
C LYS A 367 19.39 21.46 -15.50
N GLU A 368 19.98 20.28 -15.50
CA GLU A 368 19.37 19.11 -14.88
C GLU A 368 19.48 19.25 -13.35
N VAL A 369 18.38 19.04 -12.65
CA VAL A 369 18.30 19.16 -11.18
C VAL A 369 17.66 17.89 -10.62
N ASN A 370 18.34 17.25 -9.67
CA ASN A 370 17.85 16.07 -8.94
C ASN A 370 17.82 16.38 -7.44
N VAL A 371 16.62 16.58 -6.92
CA VAL A 371 16.41 16.93 -5.50
C VAL A 371 16.97 15.87 -4.57
N SER A 372 16.79 14.58 -4.89
CA SER A 372 17.27 13.49 -4.02
C SER A 372 18.82 13.51 -3.88
N GLU A 373 19.55 13.82 -4.96
CA GLU A 373 21.00 13.98 -4.91
C GLU A 373 21.41 15.18 -4.05
N VAL A 374 20.72 16.31 -4.23
CA VAL A 374 20.97 17.53 -3.41
C VAL A 374 20.69 17.27 -1.93
N THR A 375 19.60 16.55 -1.62
CA THR A 375 19.28 16.18 -0.23
C THR A 375 20.37 15.29 0.38
N LYS A 376 20.89 14.32 -0.38
CA LYS A 376 22.03 13.49 0.05
C LYS A 376 23.32 14.30 0.24
N GLU A 377 23.60 15.26 -0.61
CA GLU A 377 24.77 16.14 -0.45
C GLU A 377 24.70 16.98 0.83
N ILE A 378 23.50 17.46 1.19
CA ILE A 378 23.30 18.31 2.39
C ILE A 378 23.27 17.51 3.69
N TYR A 379 22.59 16.36 3.70
CA TYR A 379 22.28 15.61 4.92
C TYR A 379 23.03 14.27 5.04
N GLY A 380 23.80 13.86 4.03
CA GLY A 380 24.43 12.54 3.97
C GLY A 380 23.52 11.44 3.44
N ASP A 381 24.10 10.32 3.05
CA ASP A 381 23.37 9.16 2.56
C ASP A 381 22.90 8.28 3.74
N ASP A 382 21.61 8.00 3.86
CA ASP A 382 21.04 7.14 4.91
C ASP A 382 21.52 5.67 4.85
N SER A 383 22.20 5.29 3.75
CA SER A 383 22.74 3.94 3.61
C SER A 383 23.89 3.62 4.56
N GLU A 384 24.58 4.64 5.11
CA GLU A 384 25.74 4.46 5.99
C GLU A 384 25.38 4.44 7.49
N GLU A 385 24.32 5.13 7.92
CA GLU A 385 23.96 5.18 9.35
C GLU A 385 23.28 3.90 9.87
N ASN A 386 22.57 3.16 9.01
CA ASN A 386 21.90 1.91 9.41
C ASN A 386 22.79 0.66 9.38
N ALA A 387 24.06 0.78 9.00
CA ALA A 387 25.02 -0.32 9.07
C ALA A 387 25.73 -0.41 10.44
N ALA A 388 25.52 0.56 11.34
CA ALA A 388 26.22 0.69 12.61
C ALA A 388 25.34 0.55 13.86
N ALA A 389 24.05 0.24 13.72
CA ALA A 389 23.11 -0.01 14.80
C ALA A 389 22.51 -1.42 14.66
#